data_53c932ce70d10d96575dc538993fc49f
#
_entry.id   53c932ce70d10d96575dc538993fc49f
#
_cell.length_a   1.000
_cell.length_b   1.000
_cell.length_c   1.000
_cell.angle_alpha   90.00
_cell.angle_beta   90.00
_cell.angle_gamma   90.00
#
_symmetry.space_group_name_H-M   'P 1'
#
loop_
_entity.id
_entity.type
_entity.pdbx_description
1 polymer ?
#
loop_
_entity_poly.entity_id
_entity_poly.type
_entity_poly.pdbx_seq_one_letter_code
_entity_poly.pdbx_strand_id
1 'polypeptide(L)'
;MMTKDFPVFDADSHVVEPPTLWEKYLDPEYRAFGKQALWRYEGHTGAYLKVNGEIFRDRSNSNLPRHALWRPGMTWDAIGALDPHIKHAATEGASDPQARLADLDAMGVDQALLYPTWFTEGFSLVRDPDVAYALPAGNS
;
A
#
# COMPACT_ATOMS: atom_id res chain seq x y z
N MET A 1 -4.59 17.82 21.83
CA MET A 1 -4.62 18.19 20.40
C MET A 1 -3.87 19.51 20.28
N MET A 2 -2.72 19.55 19.61
CA MET A 2 -2.05 20.82 19.33
C MET A 2 -2.89 21.56 18.29
N THR A 3 -3.43 22.73 18.66
CA THR A 3 -4.09 23.62 17.70
C THR A 3 -3.02 24.27 16.85
N LYS A 4 -2.88 23.85 15.61
CA LYS A 4 -2.09 24.52 14.60
C LYS A 4 -2.95 25.57 13.89
N ASP A 5 -2.35 26.65 13.48
CA ASP A 5 -2.99 27.77 12.77
C ASP A 5 -2.65 27.83 11.28
N PHE A 6 -2.08 26.76 10.76
CA PHE A 6 -1.72 26.59 9.34
C PHE A 6 -2.09 25.18 8.83
N PRO A 7 -2.44 25.02 7.55
CA PRO A 7 -2.70 23.73 6.95
C PRO A 7 -1.41 22.92 6.76
N VAL A 8 -1.49 21.61 6.95
CA VAL A 8 -0.41 20.67 6.70
C VAL A 8 -0.78 19.76 5.54
N PHE A 9 0.10 19.68 4.57
CA PHE A 9 -0.03 18.82 3.41
C PHE A 9 1.10 17.78 3.40
N ASP A 10 0.73 16.51 3.37
CA ASP A 10 1.66 15.39 3.17
C ASP A 10 1.72 15.06 1.68
N ALA A 11 2.88 15.28 1.08
CA ALA A 11 3.09 15.11 -0.35
C ALA A 11 3.64 13.72 -0.74
N ASP A 12 3.86 12.82 0.23
CA ASP A 12 4.53 11.54 0.00
C ASP A 12 3.96 10.41 0.86
N SER A 13 2.64 10.38 0.98
CA SER A 13 1.93 9.28 1.63
C SER A 13 1.80 8.08 0.71
N HIS A 14 1.87 6.88 1.27
CA HIS A 14 1.69 5.63 0.54
C HIS A 14 0.51 4.82 1.06
N VAL A 15 -0.12 4.06 0.17
CA VAL A 15 -1.09 3.01 0.49
C VAL A 15 -0.46 1.64 0.28
N VAL A 16 -0.95 0.64 0.99
CA VAL A 16 -0.59 -0.76 0.75
C VAL A 16 -1.77 -1.43 0.10
N GLU A 17 -1.65 -1.75 -1.17
CA GLU A 17 -2.72 -2.33 -1.95
C GLU A 17 -3.11 -3.69 -1.38
N PRO A 18 -4.37 -3.90 -0.97
CA PRO A 18 -4.82 -5.18 -0.46
C PRO A 18 -4.92 -6.23 -1.59
N PRO A 19 -4.74 -7.53 -1.29
CA PRO A 19 -4.87 -8.59 -2.30
C PRO A 19 -6.23 -8.65 -2.99
N THR A 20 -7.26 -8.08 -2.35
CA THR A 20 -8.63 -8.06 -2.86
C THR A 20 -8.97 -6.85 -3.73
N LEU A 21 -7.98 -5.99 -4.04
CA LEU A 21 -8.21 -4.74 -4.75
C LEU A 21 -8.96 -4.93 -6.07
N TRP A 22 -8.49 -5.83 -6.93
CA TRP A 22 -9.11 -6.07 -8.23
C TRP A 22 -10.50 -6.70 -8.15
N GLU A 23 -10.76 -7.47 -7.11
CA GLU A 23 -12.07 -8.09 -6.89
C GLU A 23 -13.14 -7.07 -6.51
N LYS A 24 -12.73 -6.01 -5.82
CA LYS A 24 -13.64 -4.98 -5.33
C LYS A 24 -13.87 -3.85 -6.31
N TYR A 25 -12.82 -3.40 -6.98
CA TYR A 25 -12.82 -2.10 -7.66
C TYR A 25 -12.60 -2.20 -9.17
N LEU A 26 -11.99 -3.29 -9.68
CA LEU A 26 -11.81 -3.45 -11.11
C LEU A 26 -13.12 -3.91 -11.78
N ASP A 27 -13.40 -3.39 -12.97
CA ASP A 27 -14.54 -3.82 -13.76
C ASP A 27 -14.53 -5.34 -13.96
N PRO A 28 -15.69 -6.02 -13.86
CA PRO A 28 -15.76 -7.47 -13.86
C PRO A 28 -15.06 -8.14 -15.04
N GLU A 29 -15.12 -7.51 -16.22
CA GLU A 29 -14.49 -8.03 -17.44
C GLU A 29 -12.97 -8.07 -17.36
N TYR A 30 -12.34 -7.15 -16.58
CA TYR A 30 -10.89 -7.08 -16.44
C TYR A 30 -10.33 -7.82 -15.22
N ARG A 31 -11.17 -8.30 -14.28
CA ARG A 31 -10.71 -8.88 -13.00
C ARG A 31 -9.77 -10.06 -13.17
N ALA A 32 -10.08 -10.97 -14.11
CA ALA A 32 -9.22 -12.13 -14.38
C ALA A 32 -7.88 -11.71 -15.00
N PHE A 33 -7.93 -10.77 -15.92
CA PHE A 33 -6.74 -10.24 -16.60
C PHE A 33 -5.89 -9.40 -15.66
N GLY A 34 -6.52 -8.57 -14.79
CA GLY A 34 -5.84 -7.76 -13.79
C GLY A 34 -5.00 -8.63 -12.84
N LYS A 35 -5.55 -9.74 -12.36
CA LYS A 35 -4.80 -10.70 -11.52
C LYS A 35 -3.63 -11.35 -12.24
N GLN A 36 -3.72 -11.57 -13.53
CA GLN A 36 -2.63 -12.11 -14.31
C GLN A 36 -1.58 -11.05 -14.64
N ALA A 37 -2.03 -9.82 -14.92
CA ALA A 37 -1.15 -8.73 -15.33
C ALA A 37 -0.36 -8.13 -14.17
N LEU A 38 -1.04 -7.83 -13.05
CA LEU A 38 -0.43 -7.21 -11.89
C LEU A 38 -1.17 -7.64 -10.61
N TRP A 39 -0.51 -8.37 -9.75
CA TRP A 39 -1.14 -8.93 -8.55
C TRP A 39 -0.20 -8.92 -7.36
N ARG A 40 -0.67 -8.36 -6.24
CA ARG A 40 -0.02 -8.54 -4.95
C ARG A 40 -0.58 -9.77 -4.27
N TYR A 41 0.28 -10.73 -3.96
CA TYR A 41 -0.06 -11.95 -3.23
C TYR A 41 0.46 -11.89 -1.80
N GLU A 42 -0.38 -12.27 -0.84
CA GLU A 42 0.01 -12.49 0.55
C GLU A 42 -0.04 -13.97 0.87
N GLY A 43 1.11 -14.54 1.17
CA GLY A 43 1.24 -15.91 1.64
C GLY A 43 1.55 -15.95 3.14
N HIS A 44 1.67 -17.16 3.69
CA HIS A 44 2.00 -17.37 5.10
C HIS A 44 3.36 -16.76 5.50
N THR A 45 4.29 -16.65 4.59
CA THR A 45 5.67 -16.18 4.84
C THR A 45 5.91 -14.74 4.41
N GLY A 46 4.96 -14.09 3.77
CA GLY A 46 5.12 -12.70 3.32
C GLY A 46 4.32 -12.39 2.07
N ALA A 47 4.68 -11.27 1.44
CA ALA A 47 4.03 -10.80 0.24
C ALA A 47 5.00 -10.75 -0.94
N TYR A 48 4.48 -10.94 -2.14
CA TYR A 48 5.22 -10.75 -3.38
C TYR A 48 4.34 -10.15 -4.46
N LEU A 49 4.99 -9.49 -5.42
CA LEU A 49 4.34 -8.92 -6.57
C LEU A 49 4.53 -9.83 -7.78
N LYS A 50 3.43 -10.16 -8.44
CA LYS A 50 3.45 -10.81 -9.76
C LYS A 50 3.17 -9.77 -10.83
N VAL A 51 3.91 -9.85 -11.92
CA VAL A 51 3.70 -9.05 -13.12
C VAL A 51 3.69 -9.99 -14.32
N ASN A 52 2.67 -9.93 -15.15
CA ASN A 52 2.45 -10.83 -16.31
C ASN A 52 2.55 -12.33 -15.94
N GLY A 53 2.06 -12.69 -14.75
CA GLY A 53 2.06 -14.07 -14.25
C GLY A 53 3.37 -14.53 -13.60
N GLU A 54 4.44 -13.74 -13.65
CA GLU A 54 5.73 -14.07 -13.07
C GLU A 54 5.98 -13.31 -11.78
N ILE A 55 6.74 -13.88 -10.84
CA ILE A 55 7.16 -13.19 -9.63
C ILE A 55 8.17 -12.11 -10.00
N PHE A 56 7.76 -10.85 -9.86
CA PHE A 56 8.61 -9.69 -10.13
C PHE A 56 9.42 -9.27 -8.89
N ARG A 57 8.77 -9.27 -7.71
CA ARG A 57 9.43 -9.02 -6.43
C ARG A 57 8.97 -10.03 -5.40
N ASP A 58 9.91 -10.72 -4.82
CA ASP A 58 9.68 -11.62 -3.69
C ASP A 58 10.23 -10.97 -2.41
N ARG A 59 9.31 -10.58 -1.53
CA ARG A 59 9.60 -10.11 -0.18
C ARG A 59 9.04 -11.06 0.89
N SER A 60 8.83 -12.32 0.51
CA SER A 60 8.24 -13.32 1.40
C SER A 60 9.01 -13.53 2.70
N ASN A 61 10.33 -13.32 2.66
CA ASN A 61 11.23 -13.49 3.81
C ASN A 61 11.68 -12.16 4.43
N SER A 62 11.14 -11.01 3.98
CA SER A 62 11.50 -9.71 4.52
C SER A 62 10.42 -9.17 5.43
N ASN A 63 10.83 -8.56 6.54
CA ASN A 63 9.95 -7.70 7.31
C ASN A 63 9.60 -6.44 6.50
N LEU A 64 8.45 -5.84 6.82
CA LEU A 64 8.13 -4.50 6.31
C LEU A 64 9.29 -3.54 6.64
N PRO A 65 9.59 -2.59 5.77
CA PRO A 65 10.50 -1.50 6.10
C PRO A 65 10.07 -0.82 7.39
N ARG A 66 11.01 -0.43 8.23
CA ARG A 66 10.71 0.16 9.56
C ARG A 66 9.76 1.36 9.48
N HIS A 67 9.89 2.20 8.46
CA HIS A 67 8.99 3.33 8.26
C HIS A 67 7.52 2.93 7.99
N ALA A 68 7.29 1.75 7.42
CA ALA A 68 5.93 1.23 7.21
C ALA A 68 5.27 0.71 8.50
N LEU A 69 6.02 0.64 9.59
CA LEU A 69 5.55 0.22 10.91
C LEU A 69 5.21 1.39 11.82
N TRP A 70 5.50 2.61 11.38
CA TRP A 70 5.22 3.81 12.16
C TRP A 70 3.71 4.01 12.35
N ARG A 71 3.35 4.45 13.53
CA ARG A 71 1.98 4.82 13.91
C ARG A 71 1.98 6.18 14.58
N PRO A 72 0.89 6.94 14.52
CA PRO A 72 0.76 8.19 15.26
C PRO A 72 1.19 8.05 16.73
N GLY A 73 2.10 8.91 17.16
CA GLY A 73 2.66 8.88 18.52
C GLY A 73 3.91 8.01 18.72
N MET A 74 4.34 7.23 17.72
CA MET A 74 5.60 6.47 17.82
C MET A 74 6.82 7.37 17.53
N THR A 75 7.89 7.15 18.28
CA THR A 75 9.20 7.74 18.00
C THR A 75 10.05 6.79 17.15
N TRP A 76 11.10 7.32 16.52
CA TRP A 76 12.06 6.50 15.77
C TRP A 76 12.78 5.48 16.67
N ASP A 77 13.03 5.83 17.92
CA ASP A 77 13.62 4.90 18.91
C ASP A 77 12.69 3.72 19.19
N ALA A 78 11.39 4.00 19.33
CA ALA A 78 10.39 2.95 19.51
C ALA A 78 10.32 1.99 18.30
N ILE A 79 10.40 2.54 17.07
CA ILE A 79 10.48 1.71 15.85
C ILE A 79 11.79 0.91 15.82
N GLY A 80 12.90 1.55 16.21
CA GLY A 80 14.21 0.90 16.26
C GLY A 80 14.28 -0.25 17.27
N ALA A 81 13.46 -0.20 18.31
CA ALA A 81 13.37 -1.23 19.35
C ALA A 81 12.47 -2.42 18.96
N LEU A 82 11.76 -2.37 17.83
CA LEU A 82 10.96 -3.49 17.36
C LEU A 82 11.85 -4.69 17.01
N ASP A 83 11.44 -5.86 17.48
CA ASP A 83 12.17 -7.11 17.19
C ASP A 83 12.19 -7.38 15.68
N PRO A 84 13.37 -7.44 15.04
CA PRO A 84 13.47 -7.70 13.61
C PRO A 84 13.05 -9.13 13.22
N HIS A 85 12.96 -10.05 14.19
CA HIS A 85 12.56 -11.44 13.94
C HIS A 85 11.05 -11.64 14.00
N ILE A 86 10.31 -10.66 14.53
CA ILE A 86 8.84 -10.68 14.53
C ILE A 86 8.34 -10.03 13.25
N LYS A 87 7.46 -10.72 12.55
CA LYS A 87 6.78 -10.15 11.37
C LYS A 87 5.73 -9.14 11.83
N HIS A 88 5.96 -7.89 11.47
CA HIS A 88 5.05 -6.79 11.77
C HIS A 88 4.12 -6.53 10.59
N ALA A 89 2.86 -6.22 10.86
CA ALA A 89 1.88 -5.79 9.87
C ALA A 89 1.90 -4.25 9.74
N ALA A 90 1.58 -3.75 8.55
CA ALA A 90 1.27 -2.35 8.37
C ALA A 90 0.05 -1.94 9.23
N THR A 91 -0.13 -0.64 9.48
CA THR A 91 -1.32 -0.12 10.15
C THR A 91 -2.56 -0.36 9.29
N GLU A 92 -3.74 -0.40 9.91
CA GLU A 92 -5.01 -0.51 9.20
C GLU A 92 -5.18 0.65 8.21
N GLY A 93 -4.80 1.87 8.60
CA GLY A 93 -4.78 3.05 7.73
C GLY A 93 -3.88 2.95 6.49
N ALA A 94 -3.05 1.91 6.39
CA ALA A 94 -2.28 1.65 5.17
C ALA A 94 -3.18 1.18 4.00
N SER A 95 -4.34 0.56 4.28
CA SER A 95 -5.23 -0.02 3.27
C SER A 95 -6.71 0.31 3.48
N ASP A 96 -7.09 0.83 4.63
CA ASP A 96 -8.46 1.25 4.95
C ASP A 96 -8.57 2.78 4.97
N PRO A 97 -9.46 3.39 4.14
CA PRO A 97 -9.59 4.84 4.05
C PRO A 97 -10.08 5.50 5.34
N GLN A 98 -10.99 4.84 6.09
CA GLN A 98 -11.56 5.42 7.31
C GLN A 98 -10.52 5.42 8.44
N ALA A 99 -9.77 4.33 8.58
CA ALA A 99 -8.65 4.26 9.51
C ALA A 99 -7.56 5.28 9.13
N ARG A 100 -7.31 5.49 7.83
CA ARG A 100 -6.38 6.50 7.34
C ARG A 100 -6.77 7.91 7.75
N LEU A 101 -8.04 8.27 7.63
CA LEU A 101 -8.52 9.60 8.06
C LEU A 101 -8.28 9.82 9.55
N ALA A 102 -8.56 8.82 10.38
CA ALA A 102 -8.27 8.89 11.81
C ALA A 102 -6.78 9.07 12.11
N ASP A 103 -5.90 8.38 11.36
CA ASP A 103 -4.44 8.54 11.48
C ASP A 103 -4.01 9.96 11.08
N LEU A 104 -4.52 10.50 9.97
CA LEU A 104 -4.22 11.87 9.50
C LEU A 104 -4.67 12.92 10.53
N ASP A 105 -5.88 12.77 11.09
CA ASP A 105 -6.38 13.64 12.14
C ASP A 105 -5.48 13.59 13.40
N ALA A 106 -5.05 12.39 13.80
CA ALA A 106 -4.15 12.23 14.94
C ALA A 106 -2.77 12.86 14.72
N MET A 107 -2.28 12.84 13.47
CA MET A 107 -1.01 13.48 13.07
C MET A 107 -1.17 14.98 12.83
N GLY A 108 -2.39 15.50 12.70
CA GLY A 108 -2.66 16.87 12.33
C GLY A 108 -2.36 17.18 10.87
N VAL A 109 -2.51 16.21 9.97
CA VAL A 109 -2.39 16.37 8.52
C VAL A 109 -3.76 16.66 7.94
N ASP A 110 -3.91 17.76 7.19
CA ASP A 110 -5.20 18.16 6.61
C ASP A 110 -5.44 17.56 5.21
N GLN A 111 -4.37 17.33 4.47
CA GLN A 111 -4.42 16.76 3.12
C GLN A 111 -3.21 15.85 2.89
N ALA A 112 -3.42 14.78 2.14
CA ALA A 112 -2.35 13.88 1.75
C ALA A 112 -2.47 13.48 0.27
N LEU A 113 -1.34 13.44 -0.42
CA LEU A 113 -1.22 12.83 -1.74
C LEU A 113 -0.83 11.36 -1.54
N LEU A 114 -1.67 10.45 -2.05
CA LEU A 114 -1.50 9.02 -1.84
C LEU A 114 -0.91 8.36 -3.09
N TYR A 115 0.19 7.65 -2.91
CA TYR A 115 0.82 6.86 -3.96
C TYR A 115 0.62 5.37 -3.72
N PRO A 116 0.46 4.56 -4.80
CA PRO A 116 0.57 3.12 -4.70
C PRO A 116 1.97 2.72 -4.23
N THR A 117 2.09 1.60 -3.50
CA THR A 117 3.38 1.09 -3.04
C THR A 117 3.88 -0.05 -3.91
N TRP A 118 3.08 -1.10 -4.01
CA TRP A 118 3.48 -2.31 -4.74
C TRP A 118 3.32 -2.17 -6.25
N PHE A 119 2.28 -1.46 -6.68
CA PHE A 119 1.92 -1.40 -8.08
C PHE A 119 2.70 -0.35 -8.86
N THR A 120 3.23 0.68 -8.20
CA THR A 120 4.05 1.70 -8.85
C THR A 120 5.18 1.10 -9.69
N GLU A 121 5.83 0.05 -9.19
CA GLU A 121 6.93 -0.60 -9.87
C GLU A 121 6.49 -1.53 -11.00
N GLY A 122 5.27 -2.05 -10.94
CA GLY A 122 4.77 -3.07 -11.84
C GLY A 122 3.93 -2.55 -13.01
N PHE A 123 3.26 -1.40 -12.88
CA PHE A 123 2.34 -0.90 -13.91
C PHE A 123 2.97 -0.76 -15.28
N SER A 124 4.16 -0.18 -15.35
CA SER A 124 4.88 0.04 -16.61
C SER A 124 5.34 -1.24 -17.31
N LEU A 125 5.27 -2.37 -16.63
CA LEU A 125 5.70 -3.68 -17.12
C LEU A 125 4.53 -4.53 -17.60
N VAL A 126 3.29 -4.11 -17.38
CA VAL A 126 2.09 -4.82 -17.89
C VAL A 126 2.11 -4.80 -19.40
N ARG A 127 2.06 -5.99 -20.01
CA ARG A 127 2.24 -6.15 -21.46
C ARG A 127 0.97 -5.85 -22.27
N ASP A 128 -0.18 -6.15 -21.68
CA ASP A 128 -1.47 -5.91 -22.34
C ASP A 128 -1.89 -4.44 -22.11
N PRO A 129 -1.97 -3.61 -23.17
CA PRO A 129 -2.26 -2.18 -23.04
C PRO A 129 -3.68 -1.90 -22.54
N ASP A 130 -4.66 -2.72 -22.89
CA ASP A 130 -6.05 -2.53 -22.46
C ASP A 130 -6.18 -2.82 -20.95
N VAL A 131 -5.51 -3.88 -20.50
CA VAL A 131 -5.42 -4.18 -19.06
C VAL A 131 -4.62 -3.12 -18.33
N ALA A 132 -3.48 -2.70 -18.86
CA ALA A 132 -2.66 -1.63 -18.25
C ALA A 132 -3.44 -0.32 -18.11
N TYR A 133 -4.34 -0.01 -19.02
CA TYR A 133 -5.20 1.17 -18.93
C TYR A 133 -6.34 0.99 -17.91
N ALA A 134 -6.91 -0.20 -17.80
CA ALA A 134 -8.02 -0.48 -16.89
C ALA A 134 -7.59 -0.54 -15.42
N LEU A 135 -6.34 -0.95 -15.12
CA LEU A 135 -5.85 -1.11 -13.75
C LEU A 135 -5.88 0.21 -12.92
N PRO A 136 -5.43 1.37 -13.44
CA PRO A 136 -5.51 2.62 -12.71
C PRO A 136 -6.94 3.06 -12.39
N ALA A 137 -7.90 2.78 -13.28
CA ALA A 137 -9.29 3.14 -13.07
C ALA A 137 -9.92 2.39 -11.88
N GLY A 138 -9.46 1.17 -11.60
CA GLY A 138 -9.87 0.41 -10.42
C GLY A 138 -9.30 0.91 -9.08
N ASN A 139 -8.41 1.90 -9.12
CA ASN A 139 -7.80 2.54 -7.94
C ASN A 139 -8.38 3.93 -7.61
N SER A 140 -9.33 4.43 -8.38
CA SER A 140 -9.93 5.76 -8.21
C SER A 140 -11.19 5.75 -7.35
#